data_dacb55f84188724649ddff44cc71ca5b
#
_entry.id   dacb55f84188724649ddff44cc71ca5b
#
_cell.length_a   1.000
_cell.length_b   1.000
_cell.length_c   1.000
_cell.angle_alpha   90.00
_cell.angle_beta   90.00
_cell.angle_gamma   90.00
#
_symmetry.space_group_name_H-M   'P 1'
#
loop_
_entity.id
_entity.type
_entity.pdbx_description
1 polymer ?
#
loop_
_entity_poly.entity_id
_entity_poly.type
_entity_poly.pdbx_seq_one_letter_code
_entity_poly.pdbx_strand_id
1 'polypeptide(L)'
;MHYFSKASGNRLPTLLAAVMLAAATLPAAAAPDSKPYDDRLFRLSEILGAVHYLRELCGAEEGQQWRERMAELLQSEGTSALRKAKLTRSFNKGYQSYSRTYNTCSPSAQNAINRFLAEGATIADTLVRSVP
;
A
#
# COMPACT_ATOMS: atom_id res chain seq x y z
N MET A 1 26.80 80.06 43.76
CA MET A 1 25.95 78.86 43.80
C MET A 1 25.72 78.44 42.38
N HIS A 2 26.50 77.51 41.92
CA HIS A 2 26.39 77.03 40.60
C HIS A 2 26.04 75.50 40.63
N TYR A 3 24.84 75.20 40.31
CA TYR A 3 24.44 73.79 40.10
C TYR A 3 24.74 73.40 38.71
N PHE A 4 25.72 72.55 38.55
CA PHE A 4 25.96 71.85 37.26
C PHE A 4 25.00 70.71 37.12
N SER A 5 24.06 70.84 36.18
CA SER A 5 23.22 69.76 35.78
C SER A 5 24.02 68.86 34.88
N LYS A 6 24.30 67.66 35.33
CA LYS A 6 25.00 66.61 34.58
C LYS A 6 24.00 65.90 33.69
N ALA A 7 24.01 66.21 32.43
CA ALA A 7 23.23 65.48 31.46
C ALA A 7 23.75 64.03 31.36
N SER A 8 22.97 63.13 31.89
CA SER A 8 23.20 61.67 31.73
C SER A 8 22.75 61.25 30.31
N GLY A 9 23.72 61.01 29.48
CA GLY A 9 23.48 60.44 28.19
C GLY A 9 23.02 58.97 28.30
N ASN A 10 21.75 58.75 28.10
CA ASN A 10 21.17 57.43 28.04
C ASN A 10 21.53 56.81 26.70
N ARG A 11 22.57 56.02 26.67
CA ARG A 11 22.87 55.17 25.53
C ARG A 11 21.97 53.96 25.64
N LEU A 12 20.92 53.92 24.84
CA LEU A 12 20.14 52.74 24.63
C LEU A 12 21.02 51.68 23.90
N PRO A 13 21.15 50.49 24.41
CA PRO A 13 21.74 49.40 23.64
C PRO A 13 20.74 48.98 22.60
N THR A 14 21.10 49.15 21.36
CA THR A 14 20.42 48.55 20.23
C THR A 14 20.54 47.05 20.36
N LEU A 15 19.50 46.41 20.87
CA LEU A 15 19.33 44.99 20.84
C LEU A 15 19.05 44.60 19.37
N LEU A 16 20.09 44.15 18.68
CA LEU A 16 19.98 43.41 17.45
C LEU A 16 19.31 42.08 17.76
N ALA A 17 18.01 42.05 17.64
CA ALA A 17 17.27 40.78 17.64
C ALA A 17 17.69 40.00 16.42
N ALA A 18 18.61 39.08 16.57
CA ALA A 18 18.92 38.08 15.59
C ALA A 18 17.70 37.15 15.49
N VAL A 19 16.87 37.38 14.48
CA VAL A 19 15.81 36.46 14.11
C VAL A 19 16.49 35.21 13.54
N MET A 20 16.68 34.25 14.42
CA MET A 20 17.05 32.88 14.01
C MET A 20 15.87 32.32 13.23
N LEU A 21 15.95 32.37 11.90
CA LEU A 21 15.05 31.65 11.01
C LEU A 21 15.37 30.16 11.19
N ALA A 22 14.66 29.50 12.10
CA ALA A 22 14.70 28.07 12.23
C ALA A 22 14.09 27.51 10.92
N ALA A 23 14.93 27.16 9.98
CA ALA A 23 14.52 26.38 8.83
C ALA A 23 14.02 25.04 9.37
N ALA A 24 12.71 24.89 9.51
CA ALA A 24 12.08 23.63 9.82
C ALA A 24 12.38 22.73 8.62
N THR A 25 13.39 21.89 8.74
CA THR A 25 13.62 20.79 7.81
C THR A 25 12.47 19.80 8.00
N LEU A 26 11.42 19.93 7.19
CA LEU A 26 10.42 18.89 7.09
C LEU A 26 11.15 17.63 6.66
N PRO A 27 10.94 16.49 7.37
CA PRO A 27 11.49 15.22 6.90
C PRO A 27 10.96 14.99 5.50
N ALA A 28 11.87 14.76 4.54
CA ALA A 28 11.47 14.39 3.19
C ALA A 28 10.59 13.14 3.32
N ALA A 29 9.32 13.23 2.87
CA ALA A 29 8.47 12.06 2.80
C ALA A 29 9.21 11.00 2.00
N ALA A 30 9.39 9.79 2.58
CA ALA A 30 9.95 8.67 1.86
C ALA A 30 9.20 8.53 0.55
N ALA A 31 9.92 8.36 -0.58
CA ALA A 31 9.31 8.13 -1.87
C ALA A 31 8.28 6.99 -1.71
N PRO A 32 7.05 7.12 -2.24
CA PRO A 32 6.05 6.08 -2.11
C PRO A 32 6.62 4.77 -2.63
N ASP A 33 6.49 3.70 -1.83
CA ASP A 33 6.91 2.34 -2.19
C ASP A 33 5.91 1.75 -3.22
N SER A 34 5.81 2.43 -4.35
CA SER A 34 4.95 2.07 -5.46
C SER A 34 5.79 1.64 -6.66
N LYS A 35 5.26 0.68 -7.39
CA LYS A 35 5.88 0.15 -8.60
C LYS A 35 4.95 0.41 -9.80
N PRO A 36 5.48 0.57 -11.01
CA PRO A 36 4.67 0.81 -12.21
C PRO A 36 3.65 -0.30 -12.49
N TYR A 37 3.86 -1.49 -11.94
CA TYR A 37 3.00 -2.67 -12.14
C TYR A 37 2.03 -2.92 -10.99
N ASP A 38 1.93 -2.05 -10.02
CA ASP A 38 1.14 -2.26 -8.79
C ASP A 38 -0.33 -2.53 -9.04
N ASP A 39 -0.95 -1.84 -9.99
CA ASP A 39 -2.37 -2.08 -10.31
C ASP A 39 -2.62 -3.52 -10.73
N ARG A 40 -1.72 -4.09 -11.54
CA ARG A 40 -1.80 -5.50 -11.96
C ARG A 40 -1.53 -6.43 -10.79
N LEU A 41 -0.56 -6.09 -9.95
CA LEU A 41 -0.20 -6.90 -8.78
C LEU A 41 -1.34 -6.95 -7.76
N PHE A 42 -1.99 -5.82 -7.48
CA PHE A 42 -3.16 -5.77 -6.60
C PHE A 42 -4.35 -6.53 -7.21
N ARG A 43 -4.54 -6.41 -8.52
CA ARG A 43 -5.57 -7.19 -9.21
C ARG A 43 -5.30 -8.69 -9.15
N LEU A 44 -4.07 -9.12 -9.33
CA LEU A 44 -3.68 -10.53 -9.17
C LEU A 44 -3.96 -11.02 -7.74
N SER A 45 -3.62 -10.24 -6.73
CA SER A 45 -3.91 -10.56 -5.32
C SER A 45 -5.41 -10.72 -5.07
N GLU A 46 -6.23 -9.85 -5.63
CA GLU A 46 -7.70 -9.93 -5.55
C GLU A 46 -8.22 -11.21 -6.21
N ILE A 47 -7.69 -11.55 -7.38
CA ILE A 47 -8.03 -12.80 -8.09
C ILE A 47 -7.66 -14.03 -7.25
N LEU A 48 -6.48 -14.06 -6.64
CA LEU A 48 -6.07 -15.16 -5.76
C LEU A 48 -7.06 -15.36 -4.62
N GLY A 49 -7.56 -14.29 -4.02
CA GLY A 49 -8.58 -14.35 -2.97
C GLY A 49 -9.93 -14.87 -3.47
N ALA A 50 -10.38 -14.37 -4.61
CA ALA A 50 -11.62 -14.82 -5.25
C ALA A 50 -11.57 -16.30 -5.64
N VAL A 51 -10.49 -16.73 -6.28
CA VAL A 51 -10.28 -18.12 -6.69
C VAL A 51 -10.17 -19.04 -5.48
N HIS A 52 -9.47 -18.63 -4.41
CA HIS A 52 -9.38 -19.40 -3.18
C HIS A 52 -10.78 -19.73 -2.63
N TYR A 53 -11.65 -18.74 -2.53
CA TYR A 53 -13.01 -18.97 -2.09
C TYR A 53 -13.82 -19.85 -3.05
N LEU A 54 -13.84 -19.50 -4.33
CA LEU A 54 -14.69 -20.17 -5.34
C LEU A 54 -14.28 -21.62 -5.58
N ARG A 55 -13.00 -21.92 -5.57
CA ARG A 55 -12.49 -23.29 -5.73
C ARG A 55 -12.87 -24.16 -4.54
N GLU A 56 -12.76 -23.62 -3.34
CA GLU A 56 -13.22 -24.31 -2.13
C GLU A 56 -14.73 -24.55 -2.17
N LEU A 57 -15.51 -23.52 -2.53
CA LEU A 57 -16.96 -23.62 -2.71
C LEU A 57 -17.36 -24.73 -3.71
N CYS A 58 -16.60 -24.89 -4.78
CA CYS A 58 -16.85 -25.87 -5.83
C CYS A 58 -16.20 -27.23 -5.56
N GLY A 59 -15.76 -27.48 -4.32
CA GLY A 59 -15.29 -28.78 -3.91
C GLY A 59 -13.91 -29.18 -4.41
N ALA A 60 -13.11 -28.22 -4.85
CA ALA A 60 -11.72 -28.48 -5.21
C ALA A 60 -10.90 -28.82 -3.97
N GLU A 61 -10.27 -29.97 -3.94
CA GLU A 61 -9.41 -30.42 -2.85
C GLU A 61 -7.99 -29.87 -2.98
N GLU A 62 -7.87 -28.54 -3.05
CA GLU A 62 -6.61 -27.84 -3.23
C GLU A 62 -6.03 -27.33 -1.91
N GLY A 63 -6.73 -27.52 -0.80
CA GLY A 63 -6.31 -27.09 0.53
C GLY A 63 -6.04 -25.58 0.57
N GLN A 64 -4.83 -25.22 0.99
CA GLN A 64 -4.40 -23.84 1.12
C GLN A 64 -3.60 -23.32 -0.10
N GLN A 65 -3.61 -24.03 -1.21
CA GLN A 65 -2.76 -23.71 -2.38
C GLN A 65 -2.81 -22.21 -2.77
N TRP A 66 -3.98 -21.63 -2.86
CA TRP A 66 -4.14 -20.22 -3.28
C TRP A 66 -3.65 -19.23 -2.22
N ARG A 67 -3.80 -19.56 -0.94
CA ARG A 67 -3.18 -18.81 0.15
C ARG A 67 -1.66 -18.90 0.14
N GLU A 68 -1.13 -20.05 -0.17
CA GLU A 68 0.32 -20.26 -0.29
C GLU A 68 0.88 -19.44 -1.44
N ARG A 69 0.19 -19.39 -2.58
CA ARG A 69 0.56 -18.50 -3.69
C ARG A 69 0.54 -17.02 -3.29
N MET A 70 -0.43 -16.62 -2.50
CA MET A 70 -0.46 -15.26 -1.95
C MET A 70 0.69 -15.01 -0.97
N ALA A 71 1.04 -15.98 -0.13
CA ALA A 71 2.18 -15.86 0.78
C ALA A 71 3.51 -15.71 0.01
N GLU A 72 3.72 -16.47 -1.05
CA GLU A 72 4.87 -16.34 -1.94
C GLU A 72 4.96 -14.93 -2.56
N LEU A 73 3.82 -14.42 -3.03
CA LEU A 73 3.73 -13.07 -3.58
C LEU A 73 4.06 -12.00 -2.53
N LEU A 74 3.59 -12.16 -1.29
CA LEU A 74 3.94 -11.27 -0.19
C LEU A 74 5.43 -11.31 0.17
N GLN A 75 6.07 -12.46 0.07
CA GLN A 75 7.51 -12.58 0.31
C GLN A 75 8.33 -11.85 -0.75
N SER A 76 7.94 -11.94 -2.01
CA SER A 76 8.68 -11.32 -3.12
C SER A 76 8.36 -9.83 -3.28
N GLU A 77 7.12 -9.41 -3.09
CA GLU A 77 6.62 -8.08 -3.42
C GLU A 77 6.28 -7.21 -2.21
N GLY A 78 6.13 -7.80 -1.03
CA GLY A 78 5.83 -7.08 0.21
C GLY A 78 7.07 -6.46 0.86
N THR A 79 7.71 -5.53 0.20
CA THR A 79 8.99 -4.91 0.63
C THR A 79 8.85 -3.96 1.82
N SER A 80 7.63 -3.53 2.13
CA SER A 80 7.30 -2.69 3.29
C SER A 80 6.03 -3.19 3.97
N ALA A 81 5.83 -2.80 5.23
CA ALA A 81 4.61 -3.10 5.97
C ALA A 81 3.36 -2.56 5.26
N LEU A 82 3.44 -1.34 4.71
CA LEU A 82 2.36 -0.73 3.95
C LEU A 82 2.03 -1.52 2.68
N ARG A 83 3.05 -1.93 1.93
CA ARG A 83 2.90 -2.71 0.71
C ARG A 83 2.28 -4.07 0.99
N LYS A 84 2.77 -4.78 2.03
CA LYS A 84 2.17 -6.04 2.51
C LYS A 84 0.68 -5.86 2.85
N ALA A 85 0.34 -4.79 3.58
CA ALA A 85 -1.03 -4.50 3.96
C ALA A 85 -1.94 -4.26 2.76
N LYS A 86 -1.47 -3.55 1.74
CA LYS A 86 -2.23 -3.32 0.49
C LYS A 86 -2.49 -4.61 -0.28
N LEU A 87 -1.47 -5.45 -0.43
CA LEU A 87 -1.59 -6.75 -1.10
C LEU A 87 -2.55 -7.69 -0.34
N THR A 88 -2.41 -7.79 0.97
CA THR A 88 -3.28 -8.59 1.83
C THR A 88 -4.73 -8.10 1.77
N ARG A 89 -4.94 -6.79 1.76
CA ARG A 89 -6.28 -6.20 1.62
C ARG A 89 -6.91 -6.54 0.28
N SER A 90 -6.14 -6.55 -0.80
CA SER A 90 -6.62 -6.93 -2.12
C SER A 90 -7.07 -8.40 -2.16
N PHE A 91 -6.27 -9.30 -1.59
CA PHE A 91 -6.66 -10.71 -1.45
C PHE A 91 -7.96 -10.86 -0.64
N ASN A 92 -8.03 -10.24 0.52
CA ASN A 92 -9.22 -10.29 1.38
C ASN A 92 -10.45 -9.72 0.70
N LYS A 93 -10.30 -8.64 -0.09
CA LYS A 93 -11.38 -8.05 -0.88
C LYS A 93 -11.95 -9.07 -1.89
N GLY A 94 -11.09 -9.78 -2.61
CA GLY A 94 -11.50 -10.83 -3.54
C GLY A 94 -12.27 -11.94 -2.84
N TYR A 95 -11.69 -12.49 -1.78
CA TYR A 95 -12.33 -13.54 -0.98
C TYR A 95 -13.70 -13.11 -0.44
N GLN A 96 -13.78 -11.95 0.20
CA GLN A 96 -15.01 -11.46 0.83
C GLN A 96 -16.09 -11.09 -0.19
N SER A 97 -15.73 -10.49 -1.31
CA SER A 97 -16.69 -10.10 -2.35
C SER A 97 -17.41 -11.33 -2.92
N TYR A 98 -16.66 -12.39 -3.19
CA TYR A 98 -17.23 -13.60 -3.77
C TYR A 98 -17.89 -14.50 -2.74
N SER A 99 -17.43 -14.52 -1.48
CA SER A 99 -18.11 -15.22 -0.40
C SER A 99 -19.50 -14.65 -0.06
N ARG A 100 -19.71 -13.37 -0.35
CA ARG A 100 -21.03 -12.74 -0.19
C ARG A 100 -21.96 -12.94 -1.39
N THR A 101 -21.38 -13.17 -2.56
CA THR A 101 -22.11 -13.27 -3.83
C THR A 101 -22.52 -14.71 -4.13
N TYR A 102 -21.64 -15.66 -3.85
CA TYR A 102 -21.86 -17.06 -4.16
C TYR A 102 -21.80 -17.92 -2.89
N ASN A 103 -22.88 -18.64 -2.62
CA ASN A 103 -22.96 -19.61 -1.52
C ASN A 103 -23.16 -21.06 -1.99
N THR A 104 -23.29 -21.26 -3.28
CA THR A 104 -23.36 -22.58 -3.92
C THR A 104 -22.51 -22.60 -5.18
N CYS A 105 -22.00 -23.78 -5.53
CA CYS A 105 -21.25 -23.96 -6.77
C CYS A 105 -22.22 -24.01 -7.99
N SER A 106 -22.67 -22.84 -8.40
CA SER A 106 -23.54 -22.65 -9.56
C SER A 106 -22.75 -22.62 -10.87
N PRO A 107 -23.40 -22.74 -12.04
CA PRO A 107 -22.76 -22.47 -13.34
C PRO A 107 -22.11 -21.10 -13.40
N SER A 108 -22.70 -20.10 -12.76
CA SER A 108 -22.16 -18.74 -12.65
C SER A 108 -20.86 -18.69 -11.83
N ALA A 109 -20.80 -19.45 -10.73
CA ALA A 109 -19.58 -19.60 -9.93
C ALA A 109 -18.46 -20.28 -10.75
N GLN A 110 -18.77 -21.32 -11.48
CA GLN A 110 -17.81 -22.00 -12.37
C GLN A 110 -17.29 -21.06 -13.48
N ASN A 111 -18.16 -20.27 -14.08
CA ASN A 111 -17.78 -19.27 -15.06
C ASN A 111 -16.87 -18.20 -14.47
N ALA A 112 -17.14 -17.77 -13.24
CA ALA A 112 -16.28 -16.83 -12.51
C ALA A 112 -14.88 -17.43 -12.29
N ILE A 113 -14.78 -18.67 -11.85
CA ILE A 113 -13.50 -19.39 -11.70
C ILE A 113 -12.71 -19.36 -13.01
N ASN A 114 -13.34 -19.77 -14.10
CA ASN A 114 -12.68 -19.85 -15.41
C ASN A 114 -12.16 -18.48 -15.88
N ARG A 115 -12.94 -17.43 -15.70
CA ARG A 115 -12.53 -16.06 -16.02
C ARG A 115 -11.34 -15.61 -15.19
N PHE A 116 -11.37 -15.84 -13.88
CA PHE A 116 -10.29 -15.44 -12.99
C PHE A 116 -9.00 -16.19 -13.24
N LEU A 117 -9.09 -17.49 -13.52
CA LEU A 117 -7.91 -18.28 -13.87
C LEU A 117 -7.28 -17.77 -15.18
N ALA A 118 -8.08 -17.44 -16.17
CA ALA A 118 -7.60 -16.88 -17.43
C ALA A 118 -7.01 -15.48 -17.26
N GLU A 119 -7.71 -14.59 -16.55
CA GLU A 119 -7.24 -13.24 -16.28
C GLU A 119 -5.96 -13.25 -15.41
N GLY A 120 -5.95 -14.05 -14.37
CA GLY A 120 -4.80 -14.20 -13.48
C GLY A 120 -3.56 -14.72 -14.20
N ALA A 121 -3.71 -15.70 -15.09
CA ALA A 121 -2.61 -16.21 -15.91
C ALA A 121 -2.05 -15.12 -16.83
N THR A 122 -2.91 -14.33 -17.47
CA THR A 122 -2.49 -13.20 -18.32
C THR A 122 -1.76 -12.14 -17.53
N ILE A 123 -2.26 -11.77 -16.35
CA ILE A 123 -1.61 -10.77 -15.48
C ILE A 123 -0.26 -11.30 -15.01
N ALA A 124 -0.18 -12.54 -14.53
CA ALA A 124 1.05 -13.14 -14.05
C ALA A 124 2.12 -13.18 -15.14
N ASP A 125 1.76 -13.57 -16.36
CA ASP A 125 2.65 -13.58 -17.51
C ASP A 125 3.16 -12.17 -17.86
N THR A 126 2.29 -11.17 -17.80
CA THR A 126 2.67 -9.77 -18.01
C THR A 126 3.61 -9.26 -16.94
N LEU A 127 3.36 -9.60 -15.67
CA LEU A 127 4.21 -9.20 -14.53
C LEU A 127 5.61 -9.80 -14.66
N VAL A 128 5.74 -11.07 -14.97
CA VAL A 128 7.04 -11.74 -15.17
C VAL A 128 7.87 -11.03 -16.25
N ARG A 129 7.22 -10.56 -17.30
CA ARG A 129 7.90 -9.80 -18.37
C ARG A 129 8.21 -8.34 -18.01
N SER A 130 7.53 -7.77 -17.02
CA SER A 130 7.67 -6.37 -16.62
C SER A 130 8.69 -6.14 -15.52
N VAL A 131 9.09 -7.18 -14.81
CA VAL A 131 10.09 -7.09 -13.74
C VAL A 131 11.47 -7.27 -14.35
N PRO A 132 12.38 -6.29 -14.17
CA PRO A 132 13.74 -6.38 -14.66
C PRO A 132 14.56 -7.48 -13.97
#